data_014cf0ab8bbc5ebcdebdcb08dbd9658c
#
_entry.id   014cf0ab8bbc5ebcdebdcb08dbd9658c
#
_cell.length_a   1.000
_cell.length_b   1.000
_cell.length_c   1.000
_cell.angle_alpha   90.00
_cell.angle_beta   90.00
_cell.angle_gamma   90.00
#
_symmetry.space_group_name_H-M   'P 1'
#
loop_
_entity.id
_entity.type
_entity.pdbx_description
1 polymer ?
#
loop_
_entity_poly.entity_id
_entity_poly.type
_entity_poly.pdbx_seq_one_letter_code
_entity_poly.pdbx_strand_id
1 'polypeptide(L)' 'MAKLKVTLRKSTIGRLPRQGATVRALGLRKIRQTVIHEDTPQIRGMIATVEHLVDWEIVGE' A
#
# COMPACT_ATOMS: atom_id res chain seq x y z
N MET A 1 -1.60 -18.09 6.86
CA MET A 1 -0.56 -17.39 6.13
C MET A 1 -0.52 -15.93 6.57
N ALA A 2 0.64 -15.31 6.46
CA ALA A 2 0.77 -13.92 6.89
C ALA A 2 0.02 -12.98 5.97
N LYS A 3 -0.39 -11.85 6.53
CA LYS A 3 -1.05 -10.80 5.78
C LYS A 3 -0.33 -9.49 6.02
N LEU A 4 -0.49 -8.56 5.08
CA LEU A 4 0.12 -7.26 5.17
C LEU A 4 -0.94 -6.20 5.42
N LYS A 5 -0.72 -5.41 6.44
CA LYS A 5 -1.59 -4.27 6.75
C LYS A 5 -0.93 -3.02 6.20
N VAL A 6 -1.59 -2.37 5.27
CA VAL A 6 -1.04 -1.19 4.58
C VAL A 6 -1.92 0.01 4.87
N THR A 7 -1.30 1.08 5.33
CA THR A 7 -2.00 2.32 5.66
C THR A 7 -1.42 3.45 4.82
N LEU A 8 -2.27 4.19 4.13
CA LEU A 8 -1.83 5.34 3.34
C LEU A 8 -1.50 6.50 4.27
N ARG A 9 -0.26 6.97 4.22
CA ARG A 9 0.21 8.05 5.09
C ARG A 9 0.23 9.40 4.38
N LYS A 10 0.59 9.41 3.10
CA LYS A 10 0.76 10.65 2.35
C LYS A 10 -0.13 10.64 1.13
N SER A 11 -0.60 11.84 0.76
CA SER A 11 -1.42 11.98 -0.44
C SER A 11 -0.62 11.65 -1.69
N THR A 12 -1.31 11.05 -2.67
CA THR A 12 -0.71 10.80 -3.97
C THR A 12 -0.87 11.98 -4.91
N ILE A 13 -1.58 13.02 -4.49
CA ILE A 13 -1.77 14.21 -5.32
C ILE A 13 -0.41 14.87 -5.57
N GLY A 14 -0.12 15.13 -6.85
CA GLY A 14 1.16 15.70 -7.22
C GLY A 14 2.28 14.70 -7.35
N ARG A 15 2.01 13.43 -7.09
CA ARG A 15 3.00 12.37 -7.27
C ARG A 15 2.95 11.84 -8.70
N LEU A 16 3.91 10.99 -9.05
CA LEU A 16 3.93 10.39 -10.37
C LEU A 16 2.67 9.55 -10.58
N PRO A 17 2.10 9.57 -11.79
CA PRO A 17 0.89 8.80 -12.06
C PRO A 17 1.04 7.31 -11.74
N ARG A 18 2.24 6.77 -11.95
CA ARG A 18 2.50 5.36 -11.66
C ARG A 18 2.27 5.03 -10.19
N GLN A 19 2.72 5.92 -9.31
CA GLN A 19 2.54 5.71 -7.88
C GLN A 19 1.08 5.79 -7.48
N GLY A 20 0.35 6.74 -8.05
CA GLY A 20 -1.08 6.85 -7.80
C GLY A 20 -1.83 5.62 -8.23
N ALA A 21 -1.47 5.07 -9.39
CA ALA A 21 -2.11 3.85 -9.89
C ALA A 21 -1.82 2.67 -8.98
N THR A 22 -0.58 2.56 -8.48
CA THR A 22 -0.21 1.47 -7.58
C THR A 22 -0.97 1.57 -6.26
N VAL A 23 -1.08 2.77 -5.72
CA VAL A 23 -1.81 2.97 -4.46
C VAL A 23 -3.28 2.60 -4.64
N ARG A 24 -3.89 2.98 -5.76
CA ARG A 24 -5.28 2.61 -6.03
C ARG A 24 -5.44 1.11 -6.22
N ALA A 25 -4.46 0.47 -6.86
CA ALA A 25 -4.51 -0.98 -7.03
C ALA A 25 -4.45 -1.70 -5.69
N LEU A 26 -3.80 -1.10 -4.69
CA LEU A 26 -3.78 -1.63 -3.33
C LEU A 26 -5.11 -1.40 -2.60
N GLY A 27 -5.98 -0.56 -3.14
CA GLY A 27 -7.26 -0.25 -2.52
C GLY A 27 -7.25 0.99 -1.65
N LEU A 28 -6.16 1.74 -1.68
CA LEU A 28 -6.03 2.94 -0.86
C LEU A 28 -6.46 4.16 -1.65
N ARG A 29 -7.37 4.95 -1.09
CA ARG A 29 -7.87 6.14 -1.76
C ARG A 29 -7.75 7.39 -0.90
N LYS A 30 -7.75 7.25 0.42
CA LYS A 30 -7.72 8.37 1.33
C LYS A 30 -6.56 8.22 2.30
N ILE A 31 -6.03 9.34 2.75
CA ILE A 31 -4.99 9.33 3.77
C ILE A 31 -5.54 8.65 5.03
N ARG A 32 -4.71 7.83 5.65
CA ARG A 32 -5.01 7.06 6.85
C ARG A 32 -5.96 5.89 6.60
N GLN A 33 -6.29 5.64 5.35
CA GLN A 33 -7.06 4.45 5.02
C GLN A 33 -6.16 3.22 5.15
N THR A 34 -6.69 2.17 5.72
CA THR A 34 -5.96 0.93 5.95
C THR A 34 -6.62 -0.21 5.20
N VAL A 35 -5.81 -1.05 4.57
CA VAL A 35 -6.29 -2.25 3.89
C VAL A 35 -5.42 -3.42 4.28
N ILE A 36 -5.98 -4.62 4.18
CA ILE A 36 -5.27 -5.86 4.47
C ILE A 36 -5.14 -6.64 3.17
N HIS A 37 -3.93 -7.08 2.88
CA HIS A 37 -3.63 -7.90 1.71
C HIS A 37 -2.89 -9.14 2.14
N GLU A 38 -2.93 -10.18 1.32
CA GLU A 38 -2.12 -11.34 1.56
C GLU A 38 -0.67 -11.03 1.26
N ASP A 39 0.23 -11.70 1.99
CA ASP A 39 1.66 -11.51 1.81
C ASP A 39 2.12 -12.30 0.59
N THR A 40 2.07 -11.68 -0.56
CA THR A 40 2.51 -12.27 -1.81
C THR A 40 3.61 -11.41 -2.42
N PRO A 41 4.48 -12.01 -3.27
CA PRO A 41 5.51 -11.22 -3.93
C PRO A 41 4.93 -10.05 -4.74
N GLN A 42 3.75 -10.24 -5.35
CA GLN A 42 3.12 -9.18 -6.12
C GLN A 42 2.77 -8.00 -5.23
N ILE A 43 2.13 -8.26 -4.08
CA ILE A 43 1.74 -7.19 -3.16
C ILE A 43 2.98 -6.51 -2.58
N ARG A 44 4.00 -7.29 -2.24
CA ARG A 44 5.23 -6.70 -1.72
C ARG A 44 5.90 -5.78 -2.75
N GLY A 45 5.87 -6.17 -4.02
CA GLY A 45 6.41 -5.31 -5.08
C GLY A 45 5.65 -4.01 -5.20
N MET A 46 4.32 -4.06 -5.10
CA MET A 46 3.51 -2.86 -5.15
C MET A 46 3.79 -1.94 -3.95
N ILE A 47 3.92 -2.52 -2.76
CA ILE A 47 4.23 -1.76 -1.57
C ILE A 47 5.60 -1.10 -1.70
N ALA A 48 6.59 -1.83 -2.22
CA ALA A 48 7.93 -1.30 -2.39
C ALA A 48 7.94 -0.07 -3.31
N THR A 49 7.07 -0.06 -4.31
CA THR A 49 6.97 1.06 -5.24
C THR A 49 6.50 2.33 -4.53
N VAL A 50 5.64 2.20 -3.53
CA VAL A 50 5.01 3.34 -2.86
C VAL A 50 5.31 3.36 -1.36
N GLU A 51 6.35 2.66 -0.91
CA GLU A 51 6.60 2.54 0.52
C GLU A 51 6.84 3.88 1.20
N HIS A 52 7.30 4.87 0.45
CA HIS A 52 7.49 6.20 1.01
C HIS A 52 6.17 6.95 1.22
N LEU A 53 5.07 6.39 0.74
CA LEU A 53 3.75 6.98 0.89
C LEU A 53 2.87 6.23 1.87
N VAL A 54 3.27 5.02 2.26
CA VAL A 54 2.45 4.15 3.09
C VAL A 54 3.26 3.60 4.25
N ASP A 55 2.54 3.20 5.30
CA ASP A 55 3.07 2.33 6.34
C ASP A 55 2.54 0.94 6.11
N TRP A 56 3.36 -0.06 6.38
CA TRP A 56 2.90 -1.43 6.26
C TRP A 56 3.54 -2.28 7.34
N GLU A 57 2.84 -3.34 7.69
CA GLU A 57 3.37 -4.29 8.67
C GLU A 57 2.79 -5.66 8.39
N ILE A 58 3.48 -6.68 8.87
CA ILE A 58 3.00 -8.04 8.75
C ILE A 58 2.09 -8.32 9.94
N VAL A 59 0.87 -8.79 9.66
CA VAL A 59 -0.12 -9.09 10.69
C VAL A 59 -0.68 -10.48 10.45
N GLY A 60 -1.21 -11.06 11.52
CA GLY A 60 -1.84 -12.36 11.44
C GLY A 60 -0.82 -13.46 11.34
N GLU A 61 -1.28 -14.58 10.85
CA GLU A 61 -0.42 -15.73 10.70
C GLU A 61 -0.68 -16.46 9.42
#